data_555d13c7486c69ab3c3d41871d2e496d
#
_entry.id   555d13c7486c69ab3c3d41871d2e496d
#
_cell.length_a   1.000
_cell.length_b   1.000
_cell.length_c   1.000
_cell.angle_alpha   90.00
_cell.angle_beta   90.00
_cell.angle_gamma   90.00
#
_symmetry.space_group_name_H-M   'P 1'
#
loop_
_entity.id
_entity.type
_entity.pdbx_description
1 polymer ?
#
loop_
_entity_poly.entity_id
_entity_poly.type
_entity_poly.pdbx_seq_one_letter_code
_entity_poly.pdbx_strand_id
1 'polypeptide(L)'
;MLDSHQLVGEIRGAPYLGLKSQIVRAAMSIPTNIVEGRAQRTDREFHRFLGYAVASSSELEYHLIAASDIGVLPKKKASQLATRVVEVRKMLIGLQKTLTGD
;
A
#
# COMPACT_ATOMS: atom_id res chain seq x y z
N MET A 1 -7.25 7.14 -5.57
CA MET A 1 -6.16 6.84 -4.67
C MET A 1 -5.01 6.17 -5.42
N LEU A 2 -4.65 4.95 -5.19
CA LEU A 2 -3.57 4.31 -5.93
C LEU A 2 -4.10 3.70 -7.23
N ASP A 3 -3.32 3.85 -8.31
CA ASP A 3 -3.69 3.29 -9.61
C ASP A 3 -3.30 1.82 -9.75
N SER A 4 -3.09 1.13 -8.62
CA SER A 4 -2.63 -0.26 -8.58
C SER A 4 -3.58 -1.21 -9.29
N HIS A 5 -4.88 -0.93 -9.25
CA HIS A 5 -5.87 -1.75 -9.96
C HIS A 5 -5.69 -1.71 -11.47
N GLN A 6 -5.40 -0.54 -12.02
CA GLN A 6 -5.12 -0.42 -13.46
C GLN A 6 -3.82 -1.10 -13.82
N LEU A 7 -2.79 -0.94 -13.00
CA LEU A 7 -1.49 -1.53 -13.26
C LEU A 7 -1.49 -3.04 -13.17
N VAL A 8 -2.28 -3.59 -12.26
CA VAL A 8 -2.41 -5.03 -12.13
C VAL A 8 -2.87 -5.67 -13.43
N GLY A 9 -3.71 -4.95 -14.21
CA GLY A 9 -4.14 -5.43 -15.53
C GLY A 9 -3.01 -5.56 -16.54
N GLU A 10 -1.87 -4.90 -16.31
CA GLU A 10 -0.71 -4.97 -17.19
C GLU A 10 0.23 -6.13 -16.84
N ILE A 11 0.08 -6.73 -15.66
CA ILE A 11 0.84 -7.90 -15.27
C ILE A 11 0.19 -9.12 -15.88
N ARG A 12 0.86 -9.73 -16.84
CA ARG A 12 0.30 -10.83 -17.63
C ARG A 12 1.08 -12.12 -17.42
N GLY A 13 0.39 -13.24 -17.60
CA GLY A 13 0.99 -14.55 -17.56
C GLY A 13 0.75 -15.29 -16.27
N ALA A 14 0.52 -16.60 -16.37
CA ALA A 14 0.23 -17.46 -15.24
C ALA A 14 1.33 -17.44 -14.17
N PRO A 15 2.65 -17.39 -14.51
CA PRO A 15 3.69 -17.40 -13.48
C PRO A 15 3.62 -16.20 -12.52
N TYR A 16 2.94 -15.12 -12.91
CA TYR A 16 2.91 -13.89 -12.13
C TYR A 16 1.58 -13.67 -11.41
N LEU A 17 0.67 -14.65 -11.44
CA LEU A 17 -0.62 -14.50 -10.77
C LEU A 17 -0.48 -14.29 -9.27
N GLY A 18 0.49 -14.96 -8.63
CA GLY A 18 0.75 -14.77 -7.21
C GLY A 18 1.18 -13.35 -6.89
N LEU A 19 2.07 -12.79 -7.70
CA LEU A 19 2.54 -11.41 -7.51
C LEU A 19 1.39 -10.42 -7.73
N LYS A 20 0.60 -10.63 -8.78
CA LYS A 20 -0.58 -9.81 -9.05
C LYS A 20 -1.52 -9.79 -7.85
N SER A 21 -1.82 -10.96 -7.29
CA SER A 21 -2.68 -11.10 -6.13
C SER A 21 -2.11 -10.35 -4.91
N GLN A 22 -0.81 -10.45 -4.68
CA GLN A 22 -0.15 -9.76 -3.58
C GLN A 22 -0.23 -8.24 -3.71
N ILE A 23 -0.06 -7.73 -4.92
CA ILE A 23 -0.16 -6.28 -5.17
C ILE A 23 -1.57 -5.79 -4.87
N VAL A 24 -2.58 -6.47 -5.37
CA VAL A 24 -3.99 -6.10 -5.14
C VAL A 24 -4.29 -6.14 -3.64
N ARG A 25 -3.90 -7.20 -2.95
CA ARG A 25 -4.19 -7.36 -1.54
C ARG A 25 -3.52 -6.26 -0.71
N ALA A 26 -2.26 -5.96 -0.97
CA ALA A 26 -1.57 -4.91 -0.25
C ALA A 26 -2.21 -3.54 -0.51
N ALA A 27 -2.56 -3.26 -1.77
CA ALA A 27 -3.21 -2.00 -2.13
C ALA A 27 -4.56 -1.83 -1.44
N MET A 28 -5.37 -2.87 -1.39
CA MET A 28 -6.69 -2.83 -0.75
C MET A 28 -6.59 -2.76 0.77
N SER A 29 -5.55 -3.33 1.35
CA SER A 29 -5.35 -3.34 2.79
C SER A 29 -5.16 -1.94 3.37
N ILE A 30 -4.60 -1.01 2.59
CA ILE A 30 -4.37 0.36 3.06
C ILE A 30 -5.70 1.05 3.41
N PRO A 31 -6.64 1.23 2.47
CA PRO A 31 -7.90 1.88 2.81
C PRO A 31 -8.75 1.08 3.78
N THR A 32 -8.71 -0.25 3.70
CA THR A 32 -9.48 -1.10 4.61
C THR A 32 -9.08 -0.85 6.06
N ASN A 33 -7.78 -0.78 6.34
CA ASN A 33 -7.31 -0.53 7.70
C ASN A 33 -7.63 0.89 8.18
N ILE A 34 -7.64 1.86 7.28
CA ILE A 34 -8.02 3.23 7.64
C ILE A 34 -9.50 3.27 8.05
N VAL A 35 -10.37 2.64 7.27
CA VAL A 35 -11.80 2.60 7.54
C VAL A 35 -12.08 1.85 8.85
N GLU A 36 -11.46 0.69 9.04
CA GLU A 36 -11.63 -0.08 10.27
C GLU A 36 -11.11 0.69 11.48
N GLY A 37 -9.98 1.40 11.33
CA GLY A 37 -9.42 2.19 12.41
C GLY A 37 -10.34 3.33 12.84
N ARG A 38 -10.94 4.01 11.87
CA ARG A 38 -11.87 5.10 12.16
C ARG A 38 -13.13 4.63 12.86
N ALA A 39 -13.49 3.37 12.71
CA ALA A 39 -14.65 2.80 13.37
C ALA A 39 -14.37 2.42 14.83
N GLN A 40 -13.13 2.47 15.28
CA GLN A 40 -12.75 2.15 16.65
C GLN A 40 -13.16 3.25 17.62
N ARG A 41 -13.26 2.89 18.89
CA ARG A 41 -13.72 3.83 19.93
C ARG A 41 -12.63 4.75 20.48
N THR A 42 -11.37 4.41 20.30
CA THR A 42 -10.27 5.15 20.89
C THR A 42 -9.23 5.54 19.86
N ASP A 43 -8.53 6.62 20.10
CA ASP A 43 -7.40 7.04 19.27
C ASP A 43 -6.28 6.01 19.29
N ARG A 44 -6.10 5.31 20.39
CA ARG A 44 -5.10 4.25 20.51
C ARG A 44 -5.37 3.14 19.50
N GLU A 45 -6.63 2.72 19.38
CA GLU A 45 -7.01 1.70 18.42
C GLU A 45 -6.90 2.20 16.98
N PHE A 46 -7.29 3.45 16.74
CA PHE A 46 -7.12 4.06 15.42
C PHE A 46 -5.64 4.09 15.03
N HIS A 47 -4.78 4.50 15.96
CA HIS A 47 -3.33 4.50 15.74
C HIS A 47 -2.83 3.11 15.35
N ARG A 48 -3.33 2.07 16.00
CA ARG A 48 -2.93 0.70 15.71
C ARG A 48 -3.30 0.30 14.28
N PHE A 49 -4.52 0.60 13.85
CA PHE A 49 -4.95 0.29 12.49
C PHE A 49 -4.20 1.11 11.43
N LEU A 50 -3.85 2.35 11.74
CA LEU A 50 -2.99 3.14 10.87
C LEU A 50 -1.62 2.49 10.73
N GLY A 51 -1.10 1.88 11.79
CA GLY A 51 0.13 1.11 11.74
C GLY A 51 0.04 -0.07 10.77
N TYR A 52 -1.09 -0.75 10.73
CA TYR A 52 -1.32 -1.82 9.75
C TYR A 52 -1.33 -1.26 8.32
N ALA A 53 -1.95 -0.10 8.11
CA ALA A 53 -1.94 0.55 6.80
C ALA A 53 -0.52 0.96 6.38
N VAL A 54 0.29 1.44 7.32
CA VAL A 54 1.70 1.75 7.07
C VAL A 54 2.45 0.50 6.63
N ALA A 55 2.25 -0.61 7.34
CA ALA A 55 2.89 -1.89 6.99
C ALA A 55 2.46 -2.35 5.60
N SER A 56 1.17 -2.21 5.27
CA SER A 56 0.65 -2.57 3.94
C SER A 56 1.27 -1.70 2.85
N SER A 57 1.51 -0.42 3.12
CA SER A 57 2.15 0.46 2.15
C SER A 57 3.59 0.04 1.86
N SER A 58 4.32 -0.41 2.87
CA SER A 58 5.69 -0.90 2.70
C SER A 58 5.70 -2.21 1.92
N GLU A 59 4.74 -3.10 2.18
CA GLU A 59 4.60 -4.34 1.43
C GLU A 59 4.27 -4.05 -0.05
N LEU A 60 3.36 -3.11 -0.30
CA LEU A 60 3.01 -2.72 -1.66
C LEU A 60 4.22 -2.16 -2.41
N GLU A 61 4.97 -1.29 -1.78
CA GLU A 61 6.19 -0.74 -2.37
C GLU A 61 7.16 -1.85 -2.75
N TYR A 62 7.37 -2.81 -1.84
CA TYR A 62 8.24 -3.95 -2.09
C TYR A 62 7.78 -4.75 -3.32
N HIS A 63 6.49 -5.05 -3.41
CA HIS A 63 5.96 -5.83 -4.53
C HIS A 63 6.08 -5.08 -5.86
N LEU A 64 5.91 -3.76 -5.87
CA LEU A 64 6.07 -2.96 -7.09
C LEU A 64 7.52 -2.98 -7.57
N ILE A 65 8.47 -2.85 -6.65
CA ILE A 65 9.89 -2.90 -6.97
C ILE A 65 10.26 -4.29 -7.49
N ALA A 66 9.79 -5.34 -6.81
CA ALA A 66 10.05 -6.72 -7.22
C ALA A 66 9.50 -6.99 -8.62
N ALA A 67 8.28 -6.52 -8.92
CA ALA A 67 7.68 -6.67 -10.23
C ALA A 67 8.51 -5.99 -11.32
N SER A 68 9.08 -4.83 -11.02
CA SER A 68 9.97 -4.13 -11.94
C SER A 68 11.27 -4.91 -12.15
N ASP A 69 11.85 -5.39 -11.05
CA ASP A 69 13.13 -6.10 -11.11
C ASP A 69 13.07 -7.37 -11.95
N ILE A 70 11.96 -8.07 -11.90
CA ILE A 70 11.78 -9.30 -12.72
C ILE A 70 11.21 -9.00 -14.11
N GLY A 71 11.00 -7.73 -14.44
CA GLY A 71 10.64 -7.31 -15.79
C GLY A 71 9.18 -7.45 -16.16
N VAL A 72 8.26 -7.70 -15.21
CA VAL A 72 6.83 -7.85 -15.51
C VAL A 72 6.06 -6.54 -15.40
N LEU A 73 6.69 -5.50 -14.88
CA LEU A 73 6.11 -4.17 -14.77
C LEU A 73 7.14 -3.16 -15.27
N PRO A 74 6.76 -2.22 -16.16
CA PRO A 74 7.71 -1.21 -16.63
C PRO A 74 8.30 -0.42 -15.47
N LYS A 75 9.61 -0.25 -15.49
CA LYS A 75 10.34 0.41 -14.42
C LYS A 75 9.80 1.81 -14.11
N LYS A 76 9.47 2.57 -15.16
CA LYS A 76 8.95 3.92 -15.00
C LYS A 76 7.62 3.94 -14.24
N LYS A 77 6.71 3.02 -14.58
CA LYS A 77 5.41 2.91 -13.91
C LYS A 77 5.57 2.45 -12.47
N ALA A 78 6.42 1.47 -12.24
CA ALA A 78 6.70 0.99 -10.89
C ALA A 78 7.25 2.11 -10.01
N SER A 79 8.18 2.90 -10.54
CA SER A 79 8.78 4.03 -9.83
C SER A 79 7.74 5.11 -9.48
N GLN A 80 6.87 5.44 -10.43
CA GLN A 80 5.82 6.44 -10.20
C GLN A 80 4.87 5.99 -9.10
N LEU A 81 4.46 4.74 -9.12
CA LEU A 81 3.56 4.21 -8.10
C LEU A 81 4.24 4.10 -6.75
N ALA A 82 5.49 3.65 -6.72
CA ALA A 82 6.23 3.55 -5.48
C ALA A 82 6.35 4.92 -4.80
N THR A 83 6.56 5.97 -5.59
CA THR A 83 6.60 7.34 -5.07
C THR A 83 5.28 7.72 -4.40
N ARG A 84 4.15 7.40 -5.04
CA ARG A 84 2.83 7.67 -4.46
C ARG A 84 2.60 6.89 -3.17
N VAL A 85 3.04 5.65 -3.13
CA VAL A 85 2.92 4.81 -1.94
C VAL A 85 3.71 5.42 -0.78
N VAL A 86 4.92 5.91 -1.05
CA VAL A 86 5.74 6.57 -0.03
C VAL A 86 5.04 7.83 0.50
N GLU A 87 4.42 8.62 -0.38
CA GLU A 87 3.67 9.80 0.04
C GLU A 87 2.49 9.44 0.94
N VAL A 88 1.73 8.41 0.57
CA VAL A 88 0.63 7.92 1.40
C VAL A 88 1.15 7.48 2.77
N ARG A 89 2.26 6.74 2.80
CA ARG A 89 2.85 6.28 4.07
C ARG A 89 3.23 7.46 4.97
N LYS A 90 3.83 8.50 4.40
CA LYS A 90 4.18 9.69 5.17
C LYS A 90 2.95 10.36 5.77
N MET A 91 1.87 10.44 5.02
CA MET A 91 0.61 10.98 5.51
C MET A 91 0.03 10.14 6.65
N LEU A 92 0.08 8.81 6.54
CA LEU A 92 -0.39 7.92 7.58
C LEU A 92 0.43 8.06 8.87
N ILE A 93 1.75 8.14 8.74
CA ILE A 93 2.63 8.33 9.89
C ILE A 93 2.38 9.69 10.55
N GLY A 94 2.17 10.73 9.74
CA GLY A 94 1.82 12.06 10.26
C GLY A 94 0.51 12.02 11.06
N LEU A 95 -0.48 11.31 10.56
CA LEU A 95 -1.76 11.16 11.26
C LEU A 95 -1.58 10.39 12.57
N GLN A 96 -0.77 9.30 12.55
CA GLN A 96 -0.46 8.57 13.79
C GLN A 96 0.10 9.50 14.87
N LYS A 97 1.00 10.39 14.49
CA LYS A 97 1.62 11.32 15.43
C LYS A 97 0.59 12.26 16.06
N THR A 98 -0.40 12.71 15.29
CA THR A 98 -1.44 13.59 15.87
C THR A 98 -2.29 12.86 16.89
N LEU A 99 -2.47 11.55 16.74
CA LEU A 99 -3.29 10.75 17.66
C LEU A 99 -2.56 10.44 18.98
N THR A 100 -1.23 10.44 18.96
CA THR A 100 -0.43 10.15 20.17
C THR A 100 0.16 11.40 20.81
N GLY A 101 0.05 12.55 20.16
CA GLY A 101 0.66 13.78 20.64
C GLY A 101 2.17 13.85 20.39
N ASP A 102 2.71 12.96 19.59
CA ASP A 102 4.16 12.93 19.29
C ASP A 102 4.53 13.87 18.14
#